data_752bb5929514c9c00ae436cd0dbdbe8b
#
_entry.id   752bb5929514c9c00ae436cd0dbdbe8b
#
_cell.length_a   1.000
_cell.length_b   1.000
_cell.length_c   1.000
_cell.angle_alpha   90.00
_cell.angle_beta   90.00
_cell.angle_gamma   90.00
#
_symmetry.space_group_name_H-M   'P 1'
#
loop_
_entity.id
_entity.type
_entity.pdbx_description
1 polymer ?
#
loop_
_entity_poly.entity_id
_entity_poly.type
_entity_poly.pdbx_seq_one_letter_code
_entity_poly.pdbx_strand_id
1 'polypeptide(L)'
;NGSQLFPHQIVQKITPYAVRSSVDDILCNAQWKAIRESVLASMAEALKQSDLKQHIHLGNLVPLVDVSGSMSGEPMEVAIALGILVSEVTADSFKNRVLTFDSQPQWFVFDKNDTLVDKVCKLRRAPWGCSTNFALALKKIYEVVKRNKLSEDQIPNLIVFSDMQFNAADHAYLTNYEDIVYSFAFLGKS
;
A
#
# COMPACT_ATOMS: atom_id res chain seq x y z
N ASN A 1 3.06 -29.04 13.76
CA ASN A 1 3.09 -27.57 13.98
C ASN A 1 3.60 -26.92 12.69
N GLY A 2 2.71 -26.64 11.75
CA GLY A 2 3.05 -25.82 10.58
C GLY A 2 3.29 -24.40 11.08
N SER A 3 4.53 -23.91 11.03
CA SER A 3 4.82 -22.51 11.35
C SER A 3 4.03 -21.63 10.38
N GLN A 4 3.19 -20.77 10.92
CA GLN A 4 2.46 -19.78 10.12
C GLN A 4 3.49 -18.86 9.46
N LEU A 5 3.50 -18.80 8.13
CA LEU A 5 4.40 -17.93 7.39
C LEU A 5 3.98 -16.47 7.58
N PHE A 6 4.98 -15.59 7.67
CA PHE A 6 4.73 -14.16 7.60
C PHE A 6 4.38 -13.71 6.17
N PRO A 7 3.65 -12.60 6.00
CA PRO A 7 3.24 -12.10 4.69
C PRO A 7 4.38 -12.00 3.68
N HIS A 8 5.52 -11.44 4.08
CA HIS A 8 6.70 -11.28 3.22
C HIS A 8 7.30 -12.62 2.77
N GLN A 9 7.25 -13.65 3.62
CA GLN A 9 7.77 -14.99 3.28
C GLN A 9 6.94 -15.65 2.17
N ILE A 10 5.66 -15.33 2.05
CA ILE A 10 4.83 -15.80 0.95
C ILE A 10 5.19 -15.02 -0.31
N VAL A 11 5.31 -13.70 -0.22
CA VAL A 11 5.70 -12.84 -1.34
C VAL A 11 7.08 -13.21 -1.89
N GLN A 12 8.03 -13.54 -1.02
CA GLN A 12 9.38 -13.96 -1.40
C GLN A 12 9.39 -15.17 -2.34
N LYS A 13 8.43 -16.09 -2.20
CA LYS A 13 8.29 -17.26 -3.07
C LYS A 13 7.76 -16.91 -4.46
N ILE A 14 7.22 -15.70 -4.65
CA ILE A 14 6.61 -15.26 -5.90
C ILE A 14 7.61 -14.44 -6.71
N THR A 15 8.27 -15.09 -7.68
CA THR A 15 9.20 -14.41 -8.59
C THR A 15 8.60 -14.28 -9.98
N PRO A 16 8.64 -13.09 -10.62
CA PRO A 16 7.96 -12.85 -11.91
C PRO A 16 8.46 -13.70 -13.08
N TYR A 17 9.67 -14.22 -12.96
CA TYR A 17 10.38 -14.89 -14.06
C TYR A 17 10.64 -16.38 -13.82
N ALA A 18 10.27 -16.91 -12.65
CA ALA A 18 10.43 -18.33 -12.38
C ALA A 18 9.30 -19.14 -13.01
N VAL A 19 9.64 -20.30 -13.56
CA VAL A 19 8.64 -21.32 -13.89
C VAL A 19 8.05 -21.81 -12.58
N ARG A 20 6.79 -21.47 -12.33
CA ARG A 20 6.07 -21.85 -11.10
C ARG A 20 5.10 -22.97 -11.41
N SER A 21 4.94 -23.87 -10.47
CA SER A 21 3.89 -24.86 -10.58
C SER A 21 2.54 -24.22 -10.19
N SER A 22 1.46 -24.67 -10.79
CA SER A 22 0.10 -24.27 -10.39
C SER A 22 -0.20 -24.60 -8.93
N VAL A 23 0.45 -25.62 -8.38
CA VAL A 23 0.31 -26.01 -6.96
C VAL A 23 0.94 -24.98 -6.04
N ASP A 24 2.12 -24.45 -6.37
CA ASP A 24 2.77 -23.40 -5.57
C ASP A 24 1.93 -22.12 -5.56
N ASP A 25 1.32 -21.76 -6.68
CA ASP A 25 0.45 -20.60 -6.78
C ASP A 25 -0.83 -20.77 -5.94
N ILE A 26 -1.45 -21.94 -6.00
CA ILE A 26 -2.61 -22.27 -5.17
C ILE A 26 -2.26 -22.19 -3.69
N LEU A 27 -1.10 -22.72 -3.29
CA LEU A 27 -0.66 -22.72 -1.91
C LEU A 27 -0.39 -21.28 -1.41
N CYS A 28 0.33 -20.47 -2.18
CA CYS A 28 0.58 -19.06 -1.85
C CYS A 28 -0.73 -18.29 -1.69
N ASN A 29 -1.67 -18.45 -2.61
CA ASN A 29 -2.97 -17.79 -2.55
C ASN A 29 -3.80 -18.22 -1.33
N ALA A 30 -3.79 -19.53 -1.00
CA ALA A 30 -4.50 -20.05 0.17
C ALA A 30 -3.90 -19.51 1.49
N GLN A 31 -2.57 -19.50 1.62
CA GLN A 31 -1.88 -18.97 2.78
C GLN A 31 -2.15 -17.47 2.94
N TRP A 32 -2.12 -16.72 1.86
CA TRP A 32 -2.43 -15.30 1.85
C TRP A 32 -3.86 -15.02 2.30
N LYS A 33 -4.82 -15.79 1.78
CA LYS A 33 -6.23 -15.68 2.18
C LYS A 33 -6.38 -15.87 3.69
N ALA A 34 -5.72 -16.86 4.27
CA ALA A 34 -5.77 -17.12 5.71
C ALA A 34 -5.20 -15.94 6.53
N ILE A 35 -4.09 -15.34 6.09
CA ILE A 35 -3.51 -14.14 6.74
C ILE A 35 -4.51 -12.97 6.69
N ARG A 36 -5.06 -12.68 5.51
CA ARG A 36 -6.03 -11.60 5.34
C ARG A 36 -7.27 -11.80 6.22
N GLU A 37 -7.81 -13.01 6.26
CA GLU A 37 -8.97 -13.35 7.11
C GLU A 37 -8.66 -13.17 8.59
N SER A 38 -7.46 -13.56 9.03
CA SER A 38 -6.99 -13.36 10.41
C SER A 38 -6.89 -11.87 10.77
N VAL A 39 -6.37 -11.04 9.86
CA VAL A 39 -6.30 -9.58 10.06
C VAL A 39 -7.70 -8.98 10.17
N LEU A 40 -8.61 -9.35 9.26
CA LEU A 40 -9.98 -8.85 9.29
C LEU A 40 -10.72 -9.27 10.56
N ALA A 41 -10.50 -10.51 11.03
CA ALA A 41 -11.08 -11.00 12.29
C ALA A 41 -10.53 -10.23 13.51
N SER A 42 -9.22 -9.98 13.56
CA SER A 42 -8.59 -9.19 14.63
C SER A 42 -9.10 -7.75 14.65
N MET A 43 -9.30 -7.15 13.48
CA MET A 43 -9.88 -5.82 13.36
C MET A 43 -11.34 -5.79 13.86
N ALA A 44 -12.15 -6.78 13.46
CA ALA A 44 -13.54 -6.88 13.90
C ALA A 44 -13.64 -7.06 15.42
N GLU A 45 -12.72 -7.79 16.03
CA GLU A 45 -12.65 -7.98 17.49
C GLU A 45 -12.23 -6.69 18.22
N ALA A 46 -11.22 -5.99 17.69
CA ALA A 46 -10.81 -4.69 18.23
C ALA A 46 -11.95 -3.66 18.20
N LEU A 47 -12.79 -3.69 17.15
CA LEU A 47 -13.97 -2.85 17.02
C LEU A 47 -15.02 -3.13 18.10
N LYS A 48 -15.22 -4.40 18.47
CA LYS A 48 -16.19 -4.78 19.52
C LYS A 48 -15.76 -4.34 20.92
N GLN A 49 -14.44 -4.31 21.15
CA GLN A 49 -13.86 -3.95 22.44
C GLN A 49 -13.69 -2.44 22.66
N SER A 50 -13.77 -1.65 21.58
CA SER A 50 -13.72 -0.20 21.69
C SER A 50 -15.11 0.35 21.99
N ASP A 51 -15.26 1.06 23.12
CA ASP A 51 -16.45 1.86 23.44
C ASP A 51 -16.69 3.01 22.44
N LEU A 52 -15.74 3.22 21.55
CA LEU A 52 -15.80 4.13 20.43
C LEU A 52 -16.68 3.50 19.35
N LYS A 53 -17.99 3.78 19.42
CA LYS A 53 -18.93 3.55 18.30
C LYS A 53 -18.54 4.30 17.01
N GLN A 54 -17.36 4.89 16.97
CA GLN A 54 -16.73 5.43 15.78
C GLN A 54 -15.96 4.31 15.10
N HIS A 55 -16.42 3.97 13.94
CA HIS A 55 -15.85 3.10 12.95
C HIS A 55 -14.31 3.12 12.94
N ILE A 56 -13.68 2.16 13.64
CA ILE A 56 -12.33 1.77 13.27
C ILE A 56 -12.46 0.94 11.97
N HIS A 57 -12.89 1.59 10.93
CA HIS A 57 -12.40 1.21 9.64
C HIS A 57 -10.90 1.48 9.71
N LEU A 58 -10.07 0.64 9.10
CA LEU A 58 -8.72 1.08 8.71
C LEU A 58 -8.85 2.33 7.80
N GLY A 59 -9.88 3.11 7.97
CA GLY A 59 -10.21 4.30 7.24
C GLY A 59 -9.98 4.14 5.73
N ASN A 60 -9.96 5.23 5.05
CA ASN A 60 -9.45 5.30 3.70
C ASN A 60 -7.91 5.29 3.79
N LEU A 61 -7.28 4.10 3.73
CA LEU A 61 -5.82 3.97 3.74
C LEU A 61 -5.29 3.80 2.33
N VAL A 62 -4.24 4.54 2.02
CA VAL A 62 -3.44 4.34 0.81
C VAL A 62 -2.05 3.86 1.22
N PRO A 63 -1.66 2.64 0.87
CA PRO A 63 -0.30 2.18 1.06
C PRO A 63 0.64 2.82 0.03
N LEU A 64 1.68 3.50 0.52
CA LEU A 64 2.83 3.93 -0.24
C LEU A 64 3.93 2.89 -0.11
N VAL A 65 4.29 2.26 -1.22
CA VAL A 65 5.32 1.22 -1.27
C VAL A 65 6.58 1.78 -1.92
N ASP A 66 7.64 1.87 -1.14
CA ASP A 66 8.96 2.26 -1.62
C ASP A 66 9.55 1.15 -2.49
N VAL A 67 9.83 1.49 -3.75
CA VAL A 67 10.45 0.60 -4.73
C VAL A 67 11.82 1.12 -5.16
N SER A 68 12.48 1.91 -4.31
CA SER A 68 13.85 2.38 -4.53
C SER A 68 14.89 1.24 -4.39
N GLY A 69 16.06 1.45 -4.95
CA GLY A 69 17.12 0.45 -4.96
C GLY A 69 17.62 0.04 -3.56
N SER A 70 17.54 0.94 -2.56
CA SER A 70 17.88 0.65 -1.16
C SER A 70 16.99 -0.42 -0.53
N MET A 71 15.74 -0.53 -0.98
CA MET A 71 14.78 -1.52 -0.52
C MET A 71 15.08 -2.96 -1.01
N SER A 72 16.12 -3.16 -1.82
CA SER A 72 16.43 -4.46 -2.41
C SER A 72 16.55 -5.58 -1.36
N GLY A 73 15.96 -6.73 -1.64
CA GLY A 73 15.92 -7.89 -0.75
C GLY A 73 14.70 -7.92 0.16
N GLU A 74 14.88 -8.33 1.40
CA GLU A 74 13.79 -8.53 2.38
C GLU A 74 12.94 -7.26 2.63
N PRO A 75 13.50 -6.04 2.73
CA PRO A 75 12.70 -4.83 2.88
C PRO A 75 11.65 -4.65 1.78
N MET A 76 12.01 -4.91 0.52
CA MET A 76 11.10 -4.86 -0.62
C MET A 76 9.99 -5.91 -0.49
N GLU A 77 10.32 -7.12 -0.06
CA GLU A 77 9.33 -8.19 0.15
C GLU A 77 8.30 -7.81 1.21
N VAL A 78 8.77 -7.21 2.30
CA VAL A 78 7.92 -6.70 3.38
C VAL A 78 7.03 -5.58 2.87
N ALA A 79 7.59 -4.59 2.17
CA ALA A 79 6.85 -3.44 1.67
C ALA A 79 5.76 -3.86 0.66
N ILE A 80 6.08 -4.76 -0.28
CA ILE A 80 5.10 -5.32 -1.23
C ILE A 80 3.99 -6.08 -0.50
N ALA A 81 4.37 -6.96 0.45
CA ALA A 81 3.39 -7.76 1.19
C ALA A 81 2.43 -6.89 1.99
N LEU A 82 2.95 -5.94 2.78
CA LEU A 82 2.14 -5.06 3.60
C LEU A 82 1.32 -4.08 2.73
N GLY A 83 1.89 -3.58 1.64
CA GLY A 83 1.17 -2.74 0.69
C GLY A 83 -0.05 -3.44 0.09
N ILE A 84 0.10 -4.68 -0.37
CA ILE A 84 -1.01 -5.48 -0.88
C ILE A 84 -2.03 -5.74 0.23
N LEU A 85 -1.59 -6.16 1.42
CA LEU A 85 -2.49 -6.48 2.54
C LEU A 85 -3.35 -5.27 2.94
N VAL A 86 -2.73 -4.09 3.12
CA VAL A 86 -3.45 -2.85 3.43
C VAL A 86 -4.43 -2.51 2.33
N SER A 87 -4.03 -2.64 1.05
CA SER A 87 -4.92 -2.36 -0.08
C SER A 87 -6.16 -3.25 -0.12
N GLU A 88 -6.08 -4.47 0.43
CA GLU A 88 -7.19 -5.42 0.45
C GLU A 88 -8.16 -5.21 1.62
N VAL A 89 -7.70 -4.60 2.72
CA VAL A 89 -8.48 -4.42 3.96
C VAL A 89 -8.91 -2.96 4.20
N THR A 90 -8.48 -2.03 3.37
CA THR A 90 -8.91 -0.62 3.42
C THR A 90 -10.35 -0.44 2.93
N ALA A 91 -10.92 0.75 3.16
CA ALA A 91 -12.26 1.09 2.69
C ALA A 91 -12.36 1.09 1.16
N ASP A 92 -13.58 0.90 0.65
CA ASP A 92 -13.84 0.63 -0.76
C ASP A 92 -13.32 1.70 -1.73
N SER A 93 -13.26 2.97 -1.31
CA SER A 93 -12.77 4.09 -2.14
C SER A 93 -11.33 3.89 -2.63
N PHE A 94 -10.48 3.25 -1.82
CA PHE A 94 -9.07 3.01 -2.13
C PHE A 94 -8.69 1.53 -2.17
N LYS A 95 -9.68 0.65 -2.10
CA LYS A 95 -9.47 -0.80 -2.13
C LYS A 95 -8.76 -1.26 -3.39
N ASN A 96 -7.88 -2.24 -3.23
CA ASN A 96 -7.07 -2.81 -4.31
C ASN A 96 -6.19 -1.78 -5.03
N ARG A 97 -5.74 -0.74 -4.33
CA ARG A 97 -4.85 0.29 -4.87
C ARG A 97 -3.60 0.40 -4.02
N VAL A 98 -2.47 0.46 -4.69
CA VAL A 98 -1.15 0.72 -4.11
C VAL A 98 -0.52 1.85 -4.89
N LEU A 99 0.09 2.80 -4.21
CA LEU A 99 0.91 3.83 -4.83
C LEU A 99 2.37 3.47 -4.62
N THR A 100 3.14 3.32 -5.69
CA THR A 100 4.59 3.18 -5.57
C THR A 100 5.22 4.53 -5.27
N PHE A 101 6.32 4.47 -4.56
CA PHE A 101 7.01 5.64 -4.07
C PHE A 101 8.46 5.59 -4.54
N ASP A 102 8.73 6.26 -5.64
CA ASP A 102 10.05 6.43 -6.25
C ASP A 102 10.15 7.82 -6.90
N SER A 103 11.09 8.01 -7.82
CA SER A 103 11.23 9.25 -8.60
C SER A 103 10.00 9.58 -9.45
N GLN A 104 9.21 8.58 -9.83
CA GLN A 104 7.96 8.70 -10.58
C GLN A 104 6.85 7.82 -9.99
N PRO A 105 6.22 8.23 -8.89
CA PRO A 105 5.18 7.47 -8.24
C PRO A 105 4.08 7.03 -9.20
N GLN A 106 3.65 5.77 -9.11
CA GLN A 106 2.64 5.20 -9.98
C GLN A 106 1.55 4.49 -9.18
N TRP A 107 0.29 4.67 -9.62
CA TRP A 107 -0.82 3.89 -9.11
C TRP A 107 -0.85 2.50 -9.72
N PHE A 108 -0.87 1.50 -8.85
CA PHE A 108 -1.19 0.13 -9.20
C PHE A 108 -2.60 -0.18 -8.72
N VAL A 109 -3.47 -0.48 -9.67
CA VAL A 109 -4.86 -0.88 -9.41
C VAL A 109 -4.97 -2.35 -9.72
N PHE A 110 -5.38 -3.13 -8.72
CA PHE A 110 -5.59 -4.56 -8.87
C PHE A 110 -7.03 -4.86 -9.23
N ASP A 111 -7.23 -5.80 -10.14
CA ASP A 111 -8.55 -6.29 -10.48
C ASP A 111 -9.11 -7.15 -9.35
N LYS A 112 -10.44 -7.25 -9.27
CA LYS A 112 -11.11 -8.08 -8.25
C LYS A 112 -10.71 -9.56 -8.32
N ASN A 113 -10.35 -10.02 -9.51
CA ASN A 113 -9.96 -11.41 -9.78
C ASN A 113 -8.45 -11.63 -9.69
N ASP A 114 -7.65 -10.57 -9.49
CA ASP A 114 -6.21 -10.72 -9.33
C ASP A 114 -5.91 -11.56 -8.09
N THR A 115 -5.17 -12.63 -8.30
CA THR A 115 -4.61 -13.43 -7.22
C THR A 115 -3.46 -12.69 -6.54
N LEU A 116 -2.98 -13.18 -5.39
CA LEU A 116 -1.75 -12.64 -4.77
C LEU A 116 -0.58 -12.65 -5.77
N VAL A 117 -0.46 -13.74 -6.51
CA VAL A 117 0.60 -13.92 -7.51
C VAL A 117 0.56 -12.81 -8.55
N ASP A 118 -0.64 -12.51 -9.09
CA ASP A 118 -0.83 -11.45 -10.06
C ASP A 118 -0.45 -10.08 -9.49
N LYS A 119 -0.88 -9.77 -8.27
CA LYS A 119 -0.59 -8.51 -7.58
C LYS A 119 0.90 -8.31 -7.33
N VAL A 120 1.57 -9.34 -6.83
CA VAL A 120 3.02 -9.31 -6.59
C VAL A 120 3.78 -9.14 -7.90
N CYS A 121 3.41 -9.89 -8.94
CA CYS A 121 4.04 -9.76 -10.25
C CYS A 121 3.83 -8.37 -10.87
N LYS A 122 2.67 -7.76 -10.67
CA LYS A 122 2.41 -6.38 -11.11
C LYS A 122 3.33 -5.40 -10.40
N LEU A 123 3.44 -5.44 -9.07
CA LEU A 123 4.30 -4.53 -8.31
C LEU A 123 5.79 -4.73 -8.59
N ARG A 124 6.25 -5.97 -8.73
CA ARG A 124 7.66 -6.27 -9.05
C ARG A 124 8.10 -5.81 -10.45
N ARG A 125 7.15 -5.53 -11.34
CA ARG A 125 7.40 -4.93 -12.66
C ARG A 125 7.38 -3.41 -12.62
N ALA A 126 7.11 -2.79 -11.47
CA ALA A 126 7.22 -1.35 -11.33
C ALA A 126 8.63 -0.89 -11.73
N PRO A 127 8.78 0.24 -12.39
CA PRO A 127 10.09 0.82 -12.63
C PRO A 127 10.77 1.09 -11.29
N TRP A 128 11.96 0.56 -11.09
CA TRP A 128 12.73 0.78 -9.87
C TRP A 128 13.45 2.12 -9.98
N GLY A 129 13.14 3.06 -9.10
CA GLY A 129 13.75 4.38 -9.06
C GLY A 129 15.00 4.42 -8.20
N CYS A 130 15.83 5.47 -8.43
CA CYS A 130 17.01 5.74 -7.61
C CYS A 130 16.77 6.79 -6.52
N SER A 131 15.58 7.39 -6.47
CA SER A 131 15.22 8.45 -5.52
C SER A 131 13.75 8.35 -5.14
N THR A 132 13.44 8.82 -3.94
CA THR A 132 12.07 8.82 -3.40
C THR A 132 11.50 10.24 -3.45
N ASN A 133 10.43 10.45 -4.23
CA ASN A 133 9.76 11.75 -4.34
C ASN A 133 8.41 11.77 -3.63
N PHE A 134 8.44 12.07 -2.32
CA PHE A 134 7.26 12.07 -1.47
C PHE A 134 6.23 13.12 -1.87
N ALA A 135 6.69 14.33 -2.22
CA ALA A 135 5.81 15.42 -2.66
C ALA A 135 5.02 15.05 -3.92
N LEU A 136 5.66 14.36 -4.87
CA LEU A 136 4.99 13.91 -6.08
C LEU A 136 3.97 12.80 -5.81
N ALA A 137 4.26 11.90 -4.84
CA ALA A 137 3.30 10.89 -4.40
C ALA A 137 2.05 11.54 -3.78
N LEU A 138 2.23 12.51 -2.89
CA LEU A 138 1.12 13.28 -2.29
C LEU A 138 0.32 14.03 -3.37
N LYS A 139 0.98 14.64 -4.35
CA LYS A 139 0.31 15.31 -5.47
C LYS A 139 -0.59 14.35 -6.25
N LYS A 140 -0.15 13.11 -6.50
CA LYS A 140 -0.98 12.10 -7.17
C LYS A 140 -2.22 11.71 -6.37
N ILE A 141 -2.11 11.65 -5.05
CA ILE A 141 -3.27 11.40 -4.18
C ILE A 141 -4.23 12.60 -4.22
N TYR A 142 -3.70 13.81 -4.10
CA TYR A 142 -4.48 15.04 -4.21
C TYR A 142 -5.27 15.11 -5.52
N GLU A 143 -4.64 14.77 -6.65
CA GLU A 143 -5.31 14.73 -7.96
C GLU A 143 -6.48 13.75 -7.99
N VAL A 144 -6.34 12.58 -7.34
CA VAL A 144 -7.43 11.60 -7.23
C VAL A 144 -8.57 12.14 -6.36
N VAL A 145 -8.26 12.72 -5.20
CA VAL A 145 -9.24 13.32 -4.28
C VAL A 145 -10.02 14.43 -5.01
N LYS A 146 -9.31 15.34 -5.67
CA LYS A 146 -9.91 16.48 -6.42
C LYS A 146 -10.77 16.00 -7.59
N ARG A 147 -10.25 15.06 -8.41
CA ARG A 147 -10.97 14.54 -9.59
C ARG A 147 -12.27 13.85 -9.21
N ASN A 148 -12.26 13.09 -8.11
CA ASN A 148 -13.43 12.35 -7.67
C ASN A 148 -14.31 13.14 -6.69
N LYS A 149 -13.95 14.39 -6.38
CA LYS A 149 -14.67 15.27 -5.45
C LYS A 149 -14.95 14.57 -4.11
N LEU A 150 -13.92 13.93 -3.56
CA LEU A 150 -14.04 13.23 -2.30
C LEU A 150 -14.29 14.22 -1.16
N SER A 151 -15.20 13.89 -0.26
CA SER A 151 -15.45 14.66 0.96
C SER A 151 -14.29 14.48 1.96
N GLU A 152 -14.22 15.34 2.97
CA GLU A 152 -13.14 15.35 3.96
C GLU A 152 -12.99 13.98 4.67
N ASP A 153 -14.09 13.33 5.00
CA ASP A 153 -14.13 12.01 5.61
C ASP A 153 -13.67 10.87 4.66
N GLN A 154 -13.60 11.15 3.36
CA GLN A 154 -13.12 10.23 2.33
C GLN A 154 -11.65 10.45 1.95
N ILE A 155 -11.02 11.52 2.46
CA ILE A 155 -9.59 11.76 2.22
C ILE A 155 -8.78 10.63 2.88
N PRO A 156 -7.84 9.99 2.15
CA PRO A 156 -7.12 8.86 2.69
C PRO A 156 -6.02 9.26 3.66
N ASN A 157 -5.82 8.44 4.69
CA ASN A 157 -4.59 8.41 5.44
C ASN A 157 -3.54 7.60 4.68
N LEU A 158 -2.26 7.89 4.91
CA LEU A 158 -1.16 7.22 4.23
C LEU A 158 -0.44 6.28 5.19
N ILE A 159 -0.10 5.09 4.70
CA ILE A 159 0.86 4.22 5.33
C ILE A 159 2.06 4.07 4.40
N VAL A 160 3.23 4.49 4.86
CA VAL A 160 4.48 4.44 4.08
C VAL A 160 5.29 3.24 4.50
N PHE A 161 5.63 2.38 3.55
CA PHE A 161 6.52 1.24 3.72
C PHE A 161 7.84 1.56 3.02
N SER A 162 8.83 1.99 3.78
CA SER A 162 10.14 2.45 3.31
C SER A 162 11.22 2.16 4.36
N ASP A 163 12.47 2.05 3.94
CA ASP A 163 13.63 2.02 4.83
C ASP A 163 14.01 3.44 5.33
N MET A 164 13.21 4.44 4.99
CA MET A 164 13.37 5.85 5.37
C MET A 164 14.67 6.50 4.85
N GLN A 165 15.33 5.91 3.87
CA GLN A 165 16.49 6.52 3.22
C GLN A 165 16.04 7.58 2.21
N PHE A 166 15.47 8.67 2.71
CA PHE A 166 15.11 9.81 1.89
C PHE A 166 16.37 10.60 1.51
N ASN A 167 16.48 11.01 0.25
CA ASN A 167 17.61 11.81 -0.20
C ASN A 167 17.68 13.13 0.57
N ALA A 168 18.82 13.40 1.22
CA ALA A 168 19.08 14.63 1.96
C ALA A 168 19.06 15.91 1.09
N ALA A 169 19.02 15.76 -0.24
CA ALA A 169 18.91 16.88 -1.19
C ALA A 169 17.51 17.55 -1.18
N ASP A 170 16.55 17.01 -0.45
CA ASP A 170 15.16 17.38 -0.54
C ASP A 170 14.69 18.39 0.51
N HIS A 171 15.56 19.31 0.92
CA HIS A 171 15.10 20.50 1.66
C HIS A 171 14.06 21.32 0.89
N ALA A 172 13.97 21.18 -0.43
CA ALA A 172 12.88 21.72 -1.25
C ALA A 172 11.52 21.01 -1.00
N TYR A 173 11.53 19.83 -0.37
CA TYR A 173 10.29 19.08 -0.09
C TYR A 173 9.49 19.65 1.06
N LEU A 174 10.09 20.29 2.05
CA LEU A 174 9.35 20.87 3.16
C LEU A 174 8.41 21.96 2.66
N THR A 175 8.85 22.82 1.75
CA THR A 175 8.01 23.87 1.14
C THR A 175 6.87 23.27 0.30
N ASN A 176 7.18 22.23 -0.50
CA ASN A 176 6.18 21.53 -1.29
C ASN A 176 5.22 20.71 -0.42
N TYR A 177 5.67 20.17 0.71
CA TYR A 177 4.83 19.45 1.66
C TYR A 177 3.82 20.40 2.31
N GLU A 178 4.25 21.57 2.75
CA GLU A 178 3.37 22.60 3.32
C GLU A 178 2.32 23.04 2.28
N ASP A 179 2.71 23.32 1.05
CA ASP A 179 1.80 23.68 -0.05
C ASP A 179 0.76 22.59 -0.32
N ILE A 180 1.16 21.32 -0.24
CA ILE A 180 0.27 20.19 -0.45
C ILE A 180 -0.67 20.04 0.76
N VAL A 181 -0.17 20.14 1.98
CA VAL A 181 -1.00 20.13 3.21
C VAL A 181 -2.01 21.25 3.18
N TYR A 182 -1.61 22.46 2.79
CA TYR A 182 -2.54 23.60 2.58
C TYR A 182 -3.57 23.27 1.50
N SER A 183 -3.17 22.62 0.41
CA SER A 183 -4.09 22.24 -0.66
C SER A 183 -5.17 21.25 -0.20
N PHE A 184 -4.80 20.28 0.65
CA PHE A 184 -5.75 19.36 1.27
C PHE A 184 -6.68 20.05 2.27
N ALA A 185 -6.16 21.02 3.06
CA ALA A 185 -6.95 21.81 3.98
C ALA A 185 -8.01 22.69 3.28
N PHE A 186 -7.75 23.09 2.03
CA PHE A 186 -8.71 23.85 1.20
C PHE A 186 -9.81 22.97 0.61
N LEU A 187 -9.55 21.68 0.37
CA LEU A 187 -10.56 20.77 -0.17
C LEU A 187 -11.70 20.46 0.82
N GLY A 188 -11.43 20.51 2.12
CA GLY A 188 -12.45 20.31 3.17
C GLY A 188 -13.31 21.54 3.47
N LYS A 189 -13.07 22.67 2.80
CA LYS A 189 -13.78 23.95 3.04
C LYS A 189 -14.64 24.44 1.87
N SER A 190 -14.76 23.63 0.79
CA SER A 190 -15.52 24.00 -0.41
C SER A 190 -16.81 23.20 -0.58
#